data_e3a4aed33443e5c6273e8e9984742c4d
#
_entry.id   e3a4aed33443e5c6273e8e9984742c4d
#
_cell.length_a   1.000
_cell.length_b   1.000
_cell.length_c   1.000
_cell.angle_alpha   90.00
_cell.angle_beta   90.00
_cell.angle_gamma   90.00
#
_symmetry.space_group_name_H-M   'P 1'
#
loop_
_entity.id
_entity.type
_entity.pdbx_description
1 polymer ?
#
loop_
_entity_poly.entity_id
_entity_poly.type
_entity_poly.pdbx_seq_one_letter_code
_entity_poly.pdbx_strand_id
1 'polypeptide(L)'
;MNIAVFASGHGSNFQAILHAIDAGLLPARIVVLISNKSDAGAIEIARAHNISTQHLSQKMFSSEEALADAILEVLEKEHAEFIALAGYMKKIPAHVIQQYQNRIVNIHPALLPSFGGEGMYGRRVHESVLASGVKVSGATVHLVDEEYDRGPILLQKTVTIVSDDTPDSLAAKVLKIEHEIFPRALKAFAEGRVKIEGRKAWITS
;
A
#
# COMPACT_ATOMS: atom_id res chain seq x y z
N MET A 1 8.91 9.62 -11.30
CA MET A 1 9.06 8.26 -10.68
C MET A 1 8.00 7.33 -11.28
N ASN A 2 8.41 6.17 -11.79
CA ASN A 2 7.53 5.14 -12.32
C ASN A 2 7.08 4.19 -11.19
N ILE A 3 5.78 4.11 -10.94
CA ILE A 3 5.22 3.33 -9.83
C ILE A 3 4.46 2.11 -10.35
N ALA A 4 4.78 0.93 -9.83
CA ALA A 4 3.91 -0.24 -9.90
C ALA A 4 2.97 -0.22 -8.68
N VAL A 5 1.66 -0.32 -8.91
CA VAL A 5 0.69 -0.40 -7.82
C VAL A 5 0.22 -1.85 -7.66
N PHE A 6 0.19 -2.33 -6.43
CA PHE A 6 -0.37 -3.64 -6.10
C PHE A 6 -1.68 -3.45 -5.34
N ALA A 7 -2.75 -4.13 -5.77
CA ALA A 7 -4.07 -4.04 -5.13
C ALA A 7 -4.83 -5.36 -5.21
N SER A 8 -5.61 -5.68 -4.17
CA SER A 8 -6.43 -6.91 -4.08
C SER A 8 -7.94 -6.64 -4.04
N GLY A 9 -8.37 -5.37 -3.96
CA GLY A 9 -9.75 -4.99 -3.70
C GLY A 9 -10.31 -3.94 -4.65
N HIS A 10 -11.19 -3.10 -4.12
CA HIS A 10 -11.92 -2.07 -4.90
C HIS A 10 -11.02 -0.98 -5.52
N GLY A 11 -9.80 -0.76 -4.99
CA GLY A 11 -8.85 0.18 -5.59
C GLY A 11 -9.01 1.63 -5.15
N SER A 12 -9.65 1.91 -4.01
CA SER A 12 -9.86 3.28 -3.53
C SER A 12 -8.54 4.04 -3.27
N ASN A 13 -7.55 3.39 -2.66
CA ASN A 13 -6.21 3.97 -2.48
C ASN A 13 -5.47 4.17 -3.81
N PHE A 14 -5.64 3.22 -4.75
CA PHE A 14 -5.13 3.38 -6.11
C PHE A 14 -5.74 4.60 -6.80
N GLN A 15 -7.05 4.78 -6.68
CA GLN A 15 -7.76 5.95 -7.22
C GLN A 15 -7.28 7.27 -6.58
N ALA A 16 -6.98 7.28 -5.27
CA ALA A 16 -6.42 8.45 -4.60
C ALA A 16 -5.03 8.82 -5.13
N ILE A 17 -4.20 7.82 -5.47
CA ILE A 17 -2.89 8.04 -6.12
C ILE A 17 -3.09 8.65 -7.52
N LEU A 18 -4.00 8.09 -8.33
CA LEU A 18 -4.32 8.62 -9.66
C LEU A 18 -4.78 10.07 -9.60
N HIS A 19 -5.73 10.40 -8.72
CA HIS A 19 -6.21 11.77 -8.53
C HIS A 19 -5.06 12.73 -8.16
N ALA A 20 -4.12 12.30 -7.32
CA ALA A 20 -2.97 13.13 -6.95
C ALA A 20 -2.01 13.38 -8.14
N ILE A 21 -1.86 12.39 -9.02
CA ILE A 21 -1.07 12.52 -10.26
C ILE A 21 -1.76 13.48 -11.23
N ASP A 22 -3.06 13.27 -11.49
CA ASP A 22 -3.86 14.08 -12.41
C ASP A 22 -3.94 15.54 -11.97
N ALA A 23 -3.97 15.78 -10.66
CA ALA A 23 -3.95 17.13 -10.08
C ALA A 23 -2.55 17.77 -10.07
N GLY A 24 -1.51 17.11 -10.57
CA GLY A 24 -0.12 17.59 -10.55
C GLY A 24 0.51 17.65 -9.16
N LEU A 25 -0.12 17.03 -8.16
CA LEU A 25 0.37 17.02 -6.78
C LEU A 25 1.42 15.95 -6.52
N LEU A 26 1.43 14.87 -7.32
CA LEU A 26 2.39 13.77 -7.23
C LEU A 26 3.14 13.66 -8.57
N PRO A 27 4.44 14.01 -8.63
CA PRO A 27 5.24 13.93 -9.85
C PRO A 27 5.68 12.49 -10.14
N ALA A 28 4.71 11.64 -10.47
CA ALA A 28 4.91 10.24 -10.76
C ALA A 28 3.98 9.76 -11.88
N ARG A 29 4.25 8.56 -12.38
CA ARG A 29 3.40 7.85 -13.35
C ARG A 29 3.17 6.43 -12.85
N ILE A 30 1.95 5.95 -12.94
CA ILE A 30 1.66 4.54 -12.71
C ILE A 30 1.87 3.79 -14.02
N VAL A 31 2.79 2.83 -14.01
CA VAL A 31 3.19 2.06 -15.21
C VAL A 31 2.48 0.73 -15.29
N VAL A 32 2.14 0.12 -14.13
CA VAL A 32 1.41 -1.15 -14.08
C VAL A 32 0.61 -1.28 -12.80
N LEU A 33 -0.54 -1.92 -12.88
CA LEU A 33 -1.30 -2.46 -11.75
C LEU A 33 -1.12 -3.98 -11.70
N ILE A 34 -0.66 -4.50 -10.58
CA ILE A 34 -0.56 -5.94 -10.32
C ILE A 34 -1.61 -6.33 -9.27
N SER A 35 -2.39 -7.37 -9.56
CA SER A 35 -3.38 -7.90 -8.63
C SER A 35 -3.26 -9.42 -8.48
N ASN A 36 -3.46 -9.91 -7.26
CA ASN A 36 -3.58 -11.35 -6.99
C ASN A 36 -5.00 -11.90 -7.20
N LYS A 37 -5.95 -11.02 -7.61
CA LYS A 37 -7.34 -11.36 -7.95
C LYS A 37 -7.68 -10.82 -9.33
N SER A 38 -8.23 -11.69 -10.19
CA SER A 38 -8.62 -11.33 -11.55
C SER A 38 -9.84 -10.41 -11.61
N ASP A 39 -10.64 -10.38 -10.55
CA ASP A 39 -11.89 -9.62 -10.39
C ASP A 39 -11.75 -8.39 -9.46
N ALA A 40 -10.52 -7.98 -9.16
CA ALA A 40 -10.29 -6.80 -8.34
C ALA A 40 -10.80 -5.53 -9.06
N GLY A 41 -11.62 -4.71 -8.39
CA GLY A 41 -12.12 -3.43 -8.95
C GLY A 41 -10.99 -2.47 -9.37
N ALA A 42 -9.82 -2.58 -8.74
CA ALA A 42 -8.64 -1.84 -9.15
C ALA A 42 -8.22 -2.11 -10.61
N ILE A 43 -8.47 -3.32 -11.15
CA ILE A 43 -8.17 -3.67 -12.55
C ILE A 43 -9.04 -2.85 -13.51
N GLU A 44 -10.32 -2.70 -13.19
CA GLU A 44 -11.26 -1.91 -14.02
C GLU A 44 -10.84 -0.44 -14.03
N ILE A 45 -10.47 0.10 -12.87
CA ILE A 45 -9.94 1.47 -12.76
C ILE A 45 -8.68 1.65 -13.61
N ALA A 46 -7.72 0.71 -13.54
CA ALA A 46 -6.49 0.76 -14.31
C ALA A 46 -6.75 0.74 -15.83
N ARG A 47 -7.64 -0.15 -16.29
CA ARG A 47 -8.04 -0.23 -17.69
C ARG A 47 -8.69 1.07 -18.20
N ALA A 48 -9.57 1.67 -17.40
CA ALA A 48 -10.19 2.95 -17.73
C ALA A 48 -9.18 4.10 -17.89
N HIS A 49 -8.00 3.99 -17.23
CA HIS A 49 -6.89 4.95 -17.34
C HIS A 49 -5.79 4.50 -18.31
N ASN A 50 -6.02 3.45 -19.12
CA ASN A 50 -5.03 2.87 -20.06
C ASN A 50 -3.72 2.45 -19.35
N ILE A 51 -3.80 1.99 -18.11
CA ILE A 51 -2.67 1.47 -17.34
C ILE A 51 -2.58 -0.04 -17.56
N SER A 52 -1.37 -0.54 -17.82
CA SER A 52 -1.07 -1.97 -17.94
C SER A 52 -1.55 -2.72 -16.68
N THR A 53 -2.16 -3.90 -16.86
CA THR A 53 -2.68 -4.70 -15.75
C THR A 53 -2.16 -6.13 -15.81
N GLN A 54 -1.74 -6.69 -14.68
CA GLN A 54 -1.27 -8.06 -14.56
C GLN A 54 -1.98 -8.77 -13.40
N HIS A 55 -2.51 -9.96 -13.69
CA HIS A 55 -3.04 -10.84 -12.67
C HIS A 55 -1.98 -11.89 -12.32
N LEU A 56 -1.37 -11.77 -11.13
CA LEU A 56 -0.35 -12.69 -10.63
C LEU A 56 -0.78 -13.20 -9.25
N SER A 57 -1.15 -14.46 -9.17
CA SER A 57 -1.58 -15.12 -7.94
C SER A 57 -0.70 -16.33 -7.65
N GLN A 58 -0.34 -16.58 -6.40
CA GLN A 58 0.45 -17.75 -5.99
C GLN A 58 -0.07 -19.07 -6.56
N LYS A 59 -1.39 -19.18 -6.74
CA LYS A 59 -2.03 -20.39 -7.30
C LYS A 59 -1.68 -20.67 -8.76
N MET A 60 -1.11 -19.71 -9.47
CA MET A 60 -0.74 -19.82 -10.89
C MET A 60 0.70 -20.31 -11.06
N PHE A 61 1.45 -20.42 -9.97
CA PHE A 61 2.88 -20.75 -9.98
C PHE A 61 3.18 -21.94 -9.09
N SER A 62 4.22 -22.68 -9.45
CA SER A 62 4.66 -23.89 -8.73
C SER A 62 5.33 -23.59 -7.39
N SER A 63 5.88 -22.39 -7.23
CA SER A 63 6.59 -21.96 -6.01
C SER A 63 6.48 -20.46 -5.79
N GLU A 64 6.92 -19.96 -4.63
CA GLU A 64 7.03 -18.55 -4.33
C GLU A 64 8.10 -17.85 -5.19
N GLU A 65 9.20 -18.58 -5.48
CA GLU A 65 10.27 -18.10 -6.35
C GLU A 65 9.75 -17.84 -7.77
N ALA A 66 8.99 -18.79 -8.33
CA ALA A 66 8.40 -18.62 -9.66
C ALA A 66 7.41 -17.41 -9.73
N LEU A 67 6.67 -17.15 -8.65
CA LEU A 67 5.86 -15.94 -8.55
C LEU A 67 6.74 -14.69 -8.45
N ALA A 68 7.82 -14.74 -7.67
CA ALA A 68 8.75 -13.61 -7.53
C ALA A 68 9.37 -13.24 -8.88
N ASP A 69 9.84 -14.24 -9.64
CA ASP A 69 10.44 -14.04 -10.96
C ASP A 69 9.43 -13.41 -11.93
N ALA A 70 8.20 -13.89 -11.96
CA ALA A 70 7.14 -13.33 -12.80
C ALA A 70 6.78 -11.87 -12.40
N ILE A 71 6.79 -11.55 -11.11
CA ILE A 71 6.60 -10.16 -10.65
C ILE A 71 7.77 -9.30 -11.12
N LEU A 72 9.01 -9.76 -10.93
CA LEU A 72 10.21 -8.99 -11.32
C LEU A 72 10.28 -8.77 -12.83
N GLU A 73 9.94 -9.77 -13.65
CA GLU A 73 9.85 -9.65 -15.10
C GLU A 73 8.86 -8.54 -15.53
N VAL A 74 7.68 -8.50 -14.89
CA VAL A 74 6.69 -7.44 -15.16
C VAL A 74 7.22 -6.08 -14.74
N LEU A 75 7.82 -5.97 -13.55
CA LEU A 75 8.35 -4.71 -13.04
C LEU A 75 9.47 -4.16 -13.94
N GLU A 76 10.37 -5.03 -14.43
CA GLU A 76 11.45 -4.67 -15.36
C GLU A 76 10.89 -4.23 -16.71
N LYS A 77 10.00 -5.01 -17.31
CA LYS A 77 9.35 -4.71 -18.59
C LYS A 77 8.64 -3.36 -18.60
N GLU A 78 7.95 -3.05 -17.51
CA GLU A 78 7.20 -1.79 -17.35
C GLU A 78 8.07 -0.65 -16.79
N HIS A 79 9.36 -0.87 -16.60
CA HIS A 79 10.33 0.09 -16.05
C HIS A 79 9.87 0.68 -14.71
N ALA A 80 9.31 -0.16 -13.84
CA ALA A 80 8.88 0.26 -12.50
C ALA A 80 10.09 0.55 -11.61
N GLU A 81 10.13 1.73 -11.02
CA GLU A 81 11.18 2.17 -10.11
C GLU A 81 10.79 1.98 -8.64
N PHE A 82 9.50 1.97 -8.37
CA PHE A 82 8.92 1.99 -7.03
C PHE A 82 7.65 1.14 -6.96
N ILE A 83 7.36 0.54 -5.81
CA ILE A 83 6.17 -0.27 -5.57
C ILE A 83 5.30 0.37 -4.49
N ALA A 84 4.01 0.55 -4.76
CA ALA A 84 3.01 1.02 -3.82
C ALA A 84 1.96 -0.08 -3.55
N LEU A 85 1.88 -0.57 -2.32
CA LEU A 85 0.87 -1.55 -1.91
C LEU A 85 -0.40 -0.81 -1.48
N ALA A 86 -1.38 -0.74 -2.37
CA ALA A 86 -2.64 -0.02 -2.21
C ALA A 86 -3.79 -0.99 -1.84
N GLY A 87 -3.71 -1.59 -0.66
CA GLY A 87 -4.64 -2.63 -0.23
C GLY A 87 -4.34 -3.99 -0.86
N TYR A 88 -3.08 -4.34 -0.99
CA TYR A 88 -2.64 -5.67 -1.40
C TYR A 88 -2.63 -6.61 -0.20
N MET A 89 -3.40 -7.70 -0.28
CA MET A 89 -3.69 -8.59 0.85
C MET A 89 -2.79 -9.84 0.89
N LYS A 90 -1.66 -9.83 0.20
CA LYS A 90 -0.70 -10.94 0.16
C LYS A 90 0.70 -10.45 0.52
N LYS A 91 1.50 -11.35 1.06
CA LYS A 91 2.91 -11.07 1.29
C LYS A 91 3.61 -10.88 -0.06
N ILE A 92 4.49 -9.90 -0.13
CA ILE A 92 5.40 -9.75 -1.26
C ILE A 92 6.52 -10.77 -1.09
N PRO A 93 6.88 -11.56 -2.13
CA PRO A 93 7.97 -12.51 -2.05
C PRO A 93 9.29 -11.85 -1.62
N ALA A 94 10.08 -12.55 -0.80
CA ALA A 94 11.32 -12.01 -0.25
C ALA A 94 12.30 -11.52 -1.33
N HIS A 95 12.41 -12.25 -2.45
CA HIS A 95 13.28 -11.84 -3.56
C HIS A 95 12.85 -10.51 -4.19
N VAL A 96 11.55 -10.23 -4.31
CA VAL A 96 11.04 -8.92 -4.76
C VAL A 96 11.39 -7.82 -3.75
N ILE A 97 11.24 -8.09 -2.45
CA ILE A 97 11.59 -7.14 -1.38
C ILE A 97 13.09 -6.79 -1.45
N GLN A 98 13.96 -7.78 -1.64
CA GLN A 98 15.42 -7.59 -1.75
C GLN A 98 15.79 -6.73 -2.97
N GLN A 99 15.20 -7.00 -4.15
CA GLN A 99 15.46 -6.25 -5.37
C GLN A 99 14.94 -4.80 -5.30
N TYR A 100 13.85 -4.59 -4.57
CA TYR A 100 13.23 -3.27 -4.36
C TYR A 100 13.44 -2.75 -2.93
N GLN A 101 14.56 -3.08 -2.30
CA GLN A 101 14.89 -2.62 -0.96
C GLN A 101 14.73 -1.10 -0.83
N ASN A 102 13.99 -0.65 0.20
CA ASN A 102 13.65 0.76 0.44
C ASN A 102 12.81 1.43 -0.68
N ARG A 103 12.25 0.66 -1.60
CA ARG A 103 11.42 1.14 -2.72
C ARG A 103 10.04 0.49 -2.75
N ILE A 104 9.59 -0.06 -1.64
CA ILE A 104 8.23 -0.59 -1.46
C ILE A 104 7.62 0.09 -0.25
N VAL A 105 6.43 0.66 -0.42
CA VAL A 105 5.64 1.21 0.69
C VAL A 105 4.26 0.58 0.74
N ASN A 106 3.75 0.43 1.94
CA ASN A 106 2.39 -0.04 2.21
C ASN A 106 1.60 1.02 2.96
N ILE A 107 0.29 1.08 2.71
CA ILE A 107 -0.69 1.78 3.55
C ILE A 107 -1.43 0.76 4.40
N HIS A 108 -1.35 0.92 5.73
CA HIS A 108 -2.00 0.05 6.71
C HIS A 108 -3.08 0.83 7.48
N PRO A 109 -4.31 0.28 7.63
CA PRO A 109 -5.45 1.00 8.19
C PRO A 109 -5.49 1.02 9.73
N ALA A 110 -4.33 1.10 10.38
CA ALA A 110 -4.18 1.30 11.82
C ALA A 110 -2.87 2.02 12.17
N LEU A 111 -2.69 2.34 13.44
CA LEU A 111 -1.46 2.93 13.96
C LEU A 111 -0.48 1.81 14.33
N LEU A 112 0.43 1.48 13.41
CA LEU A 112 1.50 0.52 13.68
C LEU A 112 2.40 1.01 14.84
N PRO A 113 2.95 0.11 15.64
CA PRO A 113 3.00 -1.36 15.47
C PRO A 113 1.75 -2.10 15.98
N SER A 114 0.75 -1.40 16.50
CA SER A 114 -0.50 -2.03 16.96
C SER A 114 -1.39 -2.41 15.79
N PHE A 115 -2.14 -3.51 15.94
CA PHE A 115 -3.13 -3.98 14.95
C PHE A 115 -2.54 -4.23 13.54
N GLY A 116 -1.25 -4.58 13.46
CA GLY A 116 -0.57 -5.04 12.26
C GLY A 116 -0.17 -6.50 12.36
N GLY A 117 0.42 -7.03 11.29
CA GLY A 117 0.91 -8.40 11.20
C GLY A 117 0.01 -9.32 10.39
N GLU A 118 0.38 -10.61 10.34
CA GLU A 118 -0.31 -11.61 9.52
C GLU A 118 -1.80 -11.70 9.86
N GLY A 119 -2.65 -11.64 8.83
CA GLY A 119 -4.11 -11.70 8.97
C GLY A 119 -4.78 -10.38 9.34
N MET A 120 -4.04 -9.32 9.62
CA MET A 120 -4.57 -7.99 9.98
C MET A 120 -4.76 -7.13 8.72
N TYR A 121 -5.91 -7.29 8.05
CA TYR A 121 -6.29 -6.54 6.85
C TYR A 121 -7.80 -6.31 6.75
N GLY A 122 -8.19 -5.28 6.02
CA GLY A 122 -9.57 -4.94 5.73
C GLY A 122 -10.40 -4.70 7.00
N ARG A 123 -11.66 -5.16 7.01
CA ARG A 123 -12.61 -4.99 8.12
C ARG A 123 -12.09 -5.52 9.45
N ARG A 124 -11.31 -6.62 9.44
CA ARG A 124 -10.76 -7.25 10.65
C ARG A 124 -9.90 -6.30 11.49
N VAL A 125 -9.17 -5.40 10.85
CA VAL A 125 -8.37 -4.39 11.57
C VAL A 125 -9.28 -3.51 12.41
N HIS A 126 -10.34 -2.96 11.83
CA HIS A 126 -11.26 -2.05 12.52
C HIS A 126 -12.05 -2.76 13.63
N GLU A 127 -12.43 -4.01 13.41
CA GLU A 127 -13.05 -4.86 14.46
C GLU A 127 -12.10 -5.05 15.65
N SER A 128 -10.83 -5.36 15.39
CA SER A 128 -9.81 -5.54 16.42
C SER A 128 -9.52 -4.23 17.18
N VAL A 129 -9.45 -3.10 16.46
CA VAL A 129 -9.28 -1.77 17.07
C VAL A 129 -10.43 -1.46 18.02
N LEU A 130 -11.68 -1.62 17.59
CA LEU A 130 -12.86 -1.35 18.43
C LEU A 130 -12.94 -2.30 19.63
N ALA A 131 -12.67 -3.59 19.42
CA ALA A 131 -12.68 -4.60 20.48
C ALA A 131 -11.63 -4.34 21.56
N SER A 132 -10.49 -3.68 21.21
CA SER A 132 -9.44 -3.33 22.17
C SER A 132 -9.80 -2.17 23.11
N GLY A 133 -10.85 -1.40 22.78
CA GLY A 133 -11.29 -0.26 23.59
C GLY A 133 -10.40 0.98 23.52
N VAL A 134 -9.42 1.04 22.58
CA VAL A 134 -8.60 2.24 22.35
C VAL A 134 -9.46 3.42 21.90
N LYS A 135 -9.01 4.64 22.16
CA LYS A 135 -9.76 5.87 21.86
C LYS A 135 -9.29 6.56 20.58
N VAL A 136 -8.19 6.07 20.00
CA VAL A 136 -7.56 6.63 18.81
C VAL A 136 -7.17 5.48 17.88
N SER A 137 -7.48 5.61 16.61
CA SER A 137 -6.97 4.79 15.51
C SER A 137 -6.34 5.69 14.44
N GLY A 138 -6.13 5.18 13.25
CA GLY A 138 -5.57 5.97 12.14
C GLY A 138 -5.07 5.11 11.00
N ALA A 139 -4.17 5.68 10.21
CA ALA A 139 -3.48 4.97 9.14
C ALA A 139 -1.97 5.18 9.25
N THR A 140 -1.23 4.20 8.75
CA THR A 140 0.24 4.21 8.72
C THR A 140 0.74 3.94 7.32
N VAL A 141 1.62 4.81 6.80
CA VAL A 141 2.47 4.50 5.65
C VAL A 141 3.83 4.06 6.16
N HIS A 142 4.28 2.88 5.74
CA HIS A 142 5.56 2.32 6.14
C HIS A 142 6.27 1.67 4.95
N LEU A 143 7.59 1.58 5.03
CA LEU A 143 8.37 0.74 4.12
C LEU A 143 8.07 -0.73 4.38
N VAL A 144 8.18 -1.55 3.34
CA VAL A 144 7.98 -2.99 3.44
C VAL A 144 9.32 -3.68 3.63
N ASP A 145 9.37 -4.57 4.63
CA ASP A 145 10.44 -5.53 4.87
C ASP A 145 9.91 -6.97 4.82
N GLU A 146 10.71 -7.94 5.20
CA GLU A 146 10.33 -9.36 5.14
C GLU A 146 9.29 -9.77 6.21
N GLU A 147 9.04 -8.93 7.22
CA GLU A 147 8.04 -9.16 8.24
C GLU A 147 6.77 -8.33 7.95
N TYR A 148 5.58 -8.91 8.16
CA TYR A 148 4.33 -8.20 7.97
C TYR A 148 4.24 -6.96 8.88
N ASP A 149 4.03 -5.79 8.27
CA ASP A 149 3.75 -4.49 8.93
C ASP A 149 4.82 -4.07 9.96
N ARG A 150 6.08 -4.50 9.76
CA ARG A 150 7.19 -4.23 10.66
C ARG A 150 8.23 -3.26 10.12
N GLY A 151 8.19 -2.92 8.85
CA GLY A 151 9.14 -2.00 8.23
C GLY A 151 9.09 -0.57 8.80
N PRO A 152 10.08 0.26 8.46
CA PRO A 152 10.19 1.64 8.96
C PRO A 152 8.94 2.47 8.68
N ILE A 153 8.38 3.08 9.71
CA ILE A 153 7.21 3.96 9.60
C ILE A 153 7.64 5.31 9.03
N LEU A 154 6.95 5.77 7.99
CA LEU A 154 7.21 7.05 7.33
C LEU A 154 6.21 8.13 7.73
N LEU A 155 4.91 7.80 7.71
CA LEU A 155 3.83 8.72 8.08
C LEU A 155 2.76 7.99 8.88
N GLN A 156 2.22 8.70 9.87
CA GLN A 156 1.01 8.27 10.57
C GLN A 156 0.07 9.46 10.72
N LYS A 157 -1.23 9.19 10.64
CA LYS A 157 -2.28 10.16 10.95
C LYS A 157 -3.39 9.49 11.74
N THR A 158 -3.91 10.19 12.73
CA THR A 158 -4.87 9.66 13.71
C THR A 158 -6.31 10.02 13.37
N VAL A 159 -7.24 9.19 13.85
CA VAL A 159 -8.68 9.47 13.96
C VAL A 159 -9.15 9.18 15.38
N THR A 160 -10.05 9.99 15.90
CA THR A 160 -10.71 9.72 17.19
C THR A 160 -11.82 8.69 17.01
N ILE A 161 -11.87 7.73 17.93
CA ILE A 161 -12.95 6.75 18.03
C ILE A 161 -14.00 7.31 19.02
N VAL A 162 -15.25 7.30 18.58
CA VAL A 162 -16.39 7.71 19.42
C VAL A 162 -17.23 6.48 19.83
N SER A 163 -18.09 6.65 20.80
CA SER A 163 -18.81 5.53 21.45
C SER A 163 -19.76 4.75 20.52
N ASP A 164 -20.22 5.38 19.46
CA ASP A 164 -21.15 4.83 18.45
C ASP A 164 -20.44 4.36 17.16
N ASP A 165 -19.12 4.38 17.14
CA ASP A 165 -18.37 3.88 15.97
C ASP A 165 -18.60 2.37 15.80
N THR A 166 -18.93 2.01 14.57
CA THR A 166 -18.97 0.64 14.06
C THR A 166 -17.68 0.37 13.26
N PRO A 167 -17.35 -0.89 12.94
CA PRO A 167 -16.23 -1.20 12.05
C PRO A 167 -16.32 -0.45 10.72
N ASP A 168 -17.51 -0.26 10.16
CA ASP A 168 -17.72 0.40 8.88
C ASP A 168 -17.55 1.93 9.00
N SER A 169 -18.05 2.55 10.08
CA SER A 169 -17.85 3.99 10.31
C SER A 169 -16.38 4.31 10.57
N LEU A 170 -15.69 3.47 11.34
CA LEU A 170 -14.26 3.62 11.60
C LEU A 170 -13.44 3.44 10.29
N ALA A 171 -13.78 2.41 9.50
CA ALA A 171 -13.15 2.19 8.19
C ALA A 171 -13.29 3.42 7.28
N ALA A 172 -14.48 4.02 7.22
CA ALA A 172 -14.72 5.22 6.42
C ALA A 172 -13.90 6.44 6.90
N LYS A 173 -13.73 6.60 8.22
CA LYS A 173 -12.87 7.66 8.80
C LYS A 173 -11.40 7.43 8.45
N VAL A 174 -10.91 6.20 8.60
CA VAL A 174 -9.53 5.83 8.33
C VAL A 174 -9.21 5.95 6.84
N LEU A 175 -10.12 5.51 5.97
CA LEU A 175 -9.96 5.58 4.51
C LEU A 175 -9.73 7.02 4.02
N LYS A 176 -10.42 8.01 4.60
CA LYS A 176 -10.19 9.42 4.26
C LYS A 176 -8.74 9.85 4.55
N ILE A 177 -8.19 9.34 5.64
CA ILE A 177 -6.80 9.61 6.04
C ILE A 177 -5.82 8.87 5.13
N GLU A 178 -6.11 7.62 4.77
CA GLU A 178 -5.28 6.86 3.82
C GLU A 178 -5.15 7.62 2.50
N HIS A 179 -6.27 8.11 1.95
CA HIS A 179 -6.29 8.88 0.70
C HIS A 179 -5.49 10.19 0.75
N GLU A 180 -5.28 10.74 1.96
CA GLU A 180 -4.46 11.93 2.16
C GLU A 180 -2.97 11.59 2.29
N ILE A 181 -2.64 10.66 3.21
CA ILE A 181 -1.24 10.44 3.58
C ILE A 181 -0.48 9.55 2.59
N PHE A 182 -1.19 8.66 1.86
CA PHE A 182 -0.52 7.75 0.93
C PHE A 182 0.06 8.48 -0.29
N PRO A 183 -0.70 9.32 -1.03
CA PRO A 183 -0.12 10.13 -2.09
C PRO A 183 0.97 11.10 -1.59
N ARG A 184 0.81 11.64 -0.38
CA ARG A 184 1.82 12.51 0.25
C ARG A 184 3.14 11.79 0.50
N ALA A 185 3.08 10.54 0.96
CA ALA A 185 4.27 9.70 1.14
C ALA A 185 4.96 9.40 -0.19
N LEU A 186 4.19 9.00 -1.22
CA LEU A 186 4.70 8.74 -2.57
C LEU A 186 5.33 10.00 -3.19
N LYS A 187 4.75 11.17 -2.96
CA LYS A 187 5.34 12.45 -3.37
C LYS A 187 6.72 12.67 -2.76
N ALA A 188 6.86 12.42 -1.46
CA ALA A 188 8.14 12.59 -0.78
C ALA A 188 9.23 11.67 -1.37
N PHE A 189 8.89 10.44 -1.76
CA PHE A 189 9.80 9.56 -2.48
C PHE A 189 10.12 10.10 -3.89
N ALA A 190 9.12 10.53 -4.64
CA ALA A 190 9.31 11.06 -5.99
C ALA A 190 10.19 12.31 -6.02
N GLU A 191 10.19 13.09 -4.94
CA GLU A 191 10.99 14.31 -4.75
C GLU A 191 12.35 14.04 -4.08
N GLY A 192 12.68 12.78 -3.77
CA GLY A 192 13.95 12.41 -3.09
C GLY A 192 14.06 12.93 -1.65
N ARG A 193 12.93 13.23 -1.00
CA ARG A 193 12.87 13.82 0.36
C ARG A 193 12.69 12.79 1.47
N VAL A 194 12.90 11.51 1.21
CA VAL A 194 12.82 10.48 2.25
C VAL A 194 14.22 10.08 2.67
N LYS A 195 14.50 10.20 3.96
CA LYS A 195 15.72 9.72 4.60
C LYS A 195 15.40 8.47 5.43
N ILE A 196 16.22 7.42 5.26
CA ILE A 196 16.05 6.14 5.94
C ILE A 196 17.36 5.84 6.69
N GLU A 197 17.26 5.59 8.00
CA GLU A 197 18.38 5.21 8.87
C GLU A 197 17.96 4.02 9.75
N GLY A 198 18.36 2.82 9.37
CA GLY A 198 17.94 1.58 10.02
C GLY A 198 16.42 1.45 10.01
N ARG A 199 15.81 1.42 11.20
CA ARG A 199 14.34 1.30 11.34
C ARG A 199 13.61 2.64 11.38
N LYS A 200 14.26 3.74 11.09
CA LYS A 200 13.65 5.08 11.14
C LYS A 200 13.60 5.66 9.74
N ALA A 201 12.47 6.27 9.39
CA ALA A 201 12.28 6.99 8.14
C ALA A 201 11.64 8.35 8.40
N TRP A 202 12.07 9.38 7.66
CA TRP A 202 11.56 10.75 7.78
C TRP A 202 11.39 11.37 6.40
N ILE A 203 10.45 12.31 6.33
CA ILE A 203 10.33 13.23 5.20
C ILE A 203 11.11 14.49 5.58
N THR A 204 12.13 14.80 4.79
CA THR A 204 12.90 16.04 4.94
C THR A 204 12.16 17.22 4.30
N SER A 205 12.50 18.41 4.75
CA SER A 205 11.97 19.68 4.20
C SER A 205 12.44 19.95 2.78
#